data_6645b5f9348188e5e51f202cde588d6b
#
_entry.id   6645b5f9348188e5e51f202cde588d6b
#
_cell.length_a   1.000
_cell.length_b   1.000
_cell.length_c   1.000
_cell.angle_alpha   90.00
_cell.angle_beta   90.00
_cell.angle_gamma   90.00
#
_symmetry.space_group_name_H-M   'P 1'
#
loop_
_entity.id
_entity.type
_entity.pdbx_description
1 polymer ?
#
loop_
_entity_poly.entity_id
_entity_poly.type
_entity_poly.pdbx_seq_one_letter_code
_entity_poly.pdbx_strand_id
1 'polypeptide(L)'
;DAGWNSELAVSNIEKIVKHCNYDLHTEVIDWTAMKNLHLAYLKSGISNQDVPQDHIFFSTLYHYATKSKIKYILSGGNIATESIFPASWHGSAMDAINLKAIYKLFGSTKTLKNYKTISFFKYYIYFPFVYRMKVLRPLNFMPFDKREALIELEKIGYKKYDGKHGESIFTKFFQTYYLPKKFGYDKRKPHLSSLIVSGQLTRKEALIELEKPLYNSETIKNDKVYIAKKLGISPERLDGLIENTNHVYSDFPNRIKYLNLLRFLSRIVNKITGHEIKVNY
;
A
#
# COMPACT_ATOMS: atom_id res chain seq x y z
N ASP A 1 -11.86 0.26 6.74
CA ASP A 1 -11.88 1.64 6.25
C ASP A 1 -10.96 2.51 7.12
N ALA A 2 -9.98 3.14 6.50
CA ALA A 2 -9.02 4.05 7.14
C ALA A 2 -9.40 5.54 6.98
N GLY A 3 -10.59 5.81 6.53
CA GLY A 3 -11.16 7.16 6.43
C GLY A 3 -10.78 7.96 5.17
N TRP A 4 -10.13 7.36 4.18
CA TRP A 4 -9.74 8.04 2.94
C TRP A 4 -10.48 7.58 1.69
N ASN A 5 -11.39 6.61 1.83
CA ASN A 5 -12.16 6.10 0.70
C ASN A 5 -13.04 7.19 0.10
N SER A 6 -13.06 7.26 -1.23
CA SER A 6 -14.03 8.07 -1.96
C SER A 6 -15.41 7.40 -1.92
N GLU A 7 -16.48 8.18 -2.11
CA GLU A 7 -17.85 7.64 -2.20
C GLU A 7 -17.96 6.64 -3.36
N LEU A 8 -17.26 6.89 -4.46
CA LEU A 8 -17.20 5.98 -5.60
C LEU A 8 -16.56 4.64 -5.21
N ALA A 9 -15.53 4.64 -4.37
CA ALA A 9 -14.89 3.41 -3.91
C ALA A 9 -15.87 2.57 -3.09
N VAL A 10 -16.61 3.18 -2.18
CA VAL A 10 -17.64 2.50 -1.37
C VAL A 10 -18.71 1.90 -2.28
N SER A 11 -19.24 2.67 -3.22
CA SER A 11 -20.24 2.20 -4.19
C SER A 11 -19.74 1.04 -5.06
N ASN A 12 -18.49 1.09 -5.51
CA ASN A 12 -17.89 0.01 -6.31
C ASN A 12 -17.72 -1.28 -5.49
N ILE A 13 -17.29 -1.18 -4.23
CA ILE A 13 -17.19 -2.33 -3.32
C ILE A 13 -18.56 -2.98 -3.14
N GLU A 14 -19.60 -2.19 -2.86
CA GLU A 14 -20.96 -2.69 -2.68
C GLU A 14 -21.46 -3.49 -3.89
N LYS A 15 -21.24 -2.96 -5.11
CA LYS A 15 -21.64 -3.62 -6.36
C LYS A 15 -20.93 -4.96 -6.55
N ILE A 16 -19.62 -5.01 -6.31
CA ILE A 16 -18.83 -6.25 -6.44
C ILE A 16 -19.31 -7.28 -5.42
N VAL A 17 -19.44 -6.89 -4.15
CA VAL A 17 -19.87 -7.78 -3.06
C VAL A 17 -21.25 -8.35 -3.35
N LYS A 18 -22.20 -7.50 -3.80
CA LYS A 18 -23.55 -7.93 -4.16
C LYS A 18 -23.55 -8.88 -5.35
N HIS A 19 -22.79 -8.57 -6.41
CA HIS A 19 -22.71 -9.42 -7.60
C HIS A 19 -22.14 -10.81 -7.29
N CYS A 20 -21.08 -10.83 -6.48
CA CYS A 20 -20.40 -12.09 -6.11
C CYS A 20 -21.12 -12.84 -4.98
N ASN A 21 -22.17 -12.28 -4.41
CA ASN A 21 -22.86 -12.84 -3.23
C ASN A 21 -21.88 -13.14 -2.08
N TYR A 22 -20.98 -12.18 -1.80
CA TYR A 22 -20.00 -12.30 -0.71
C TYR A 22 -20.47 -11.58 0.54
N ASP A 23 -20.04 -12.07 1.69
CA ASP A 23 -20.21 -11.37 2.95
C ASP A 23 -19.20 -10.22 3.07
N LEU A 24 -19.70 -9.02 3.36
CA LEU A 24 -18.85 -7.85 3.59
C LEU A 24 -18.63 -7.62 5.08
N HIS A 25 -17.38 -7.73 5.51
CA HIS A 25 -16.97 -7.36 6.86
C HIS A 25 -16.18 -6.06 6.81
N THR A 26 -16.72 -5.01 7.41
CA THR A 26 -16.05 -3.70 7.48
C THR A 26 -15.51 -3.45 8.87
N GLU A 27 -14.21 -3.18 8.96
CA GLU A 27 -13.58 -2.65 10.18
C GLU A 27 -13.22 -1.18 9.98
N VAL A 28 -13.79 -0.32 10.81
CA VAL A 28 -13.48 1.12 10.82
C VAL A 28 -12.29 1.35 11.74
N ILE A 29 -11.25 1.93 11.18
CA ILE A 29 -10.02 2.19 11.91
C ILE A 29 -10.17 3.47 12.76
N ASP A 30 -9.63 3.47 13.98
CA ASP A 30 -9.59 4.64 14.83
C ASP A 30 -8.92 5.81 14.11
N TRP A 31 -9.73 6.83 13.79
CA TRP A 31 -9.27 7.98 13.01
C TRP A 31 -8.20 8.79 13.75
N THR A 32 -8.27 8.88 15.08
CA THR A 32 -7.28 9.61 15.86
C THR A 32 -5.90 8.95 15.74
N ALA A 33 -5.85 7.63 15.83
CA ALA A 33 -4.62 6.87 15.64
C ALA A 33 -4.09 7.01 14.21
N MET A 34 -4.95 6.89 13.19
CA MET A 34 -4.60 7.01 11.78
C MET A 34 -4.08 8.41 11.45
N LYS A 35 -4.80 9.47 11.85
CA LYS A 35 -4.43 10.86 11.68
C LYS A 35 -3.04 11.15 12.27
N ASN A 36 -2.81 10.73 13.51
CA ASN A 36 -1.54 10.96 14.20
C ASN A 36 -0.39 10.23 13.51
N LEU A 37 -0.64 9.03 12.99
CA LEU A 37 0.37 8.27 12.28
C LEU A 37 0.68 8.88 10.90
N HIS A 38 -0.33 9.34 10.14
CA HIS A 38 -0.09 10.08 8.89
C HIS A 38 0.72 11.36 9.14
N LEU A 39 0.40 12.12 10.19
CA LEU A 39 1.18 13.31 10.54
C LEU A 39 2.63 12.97 10.92
N ALA A 40 2.86 11.84 11.62
CA ALA A 40 4.21 11.38 11.94
C ALA A 40 4.99 11.01 10.65
N TYR A 41 4.33 10.35 9.70
CA TYR A 41 4.94 10.01 8.41
C TYR A 41 5.25 11.24 7.56
N LEU A 42 4.35 12.21 7.47
CA LEU A 42 4.62 13.48 6.79
C LEU A 42 5.81 14.23 7.43
N LYS A 43 5.87 14.27 8.77
CA LYS A 43 6.99 14.87 9.50
C LYS A 43 8.31 14.12 9.28
N SER A 44 8.27 12.81 9.12
CA SER A 44 9.47 12.01 8.87
C SER A 44 10.10 12.24 7.51
N GLY A 45 9.38 12.83 6.57
CA GLY A 45 9.90 13.14 5.23
C GLY A 45 10.33 11.95 4.40
N ILE A 46 9.86 10.72 4.70
CA ILE A 46 10.16 9.53 3.89
C ILE A 46 9.26 9.46 2.65
N SER A 47 9.67 8.64 1.68
CA SER A 47 8.95 8.53 0.41
C SER A 47 7.62 7.81 0.53
N ASN A 48 7.49 6.72 1.28
CA ASN A 48 6.25 5.94 1.35
C ASN A 48 5.30 6.45 2.45
N GLN A 49 4.35 7.29 2.07
CA GLN A 49 3.34 7.85 2.95
C GLN A 49 2.09 6.96 3.13
N ASP A 50 1.96 5.88 2.32
CA ASP A 50 0.83 4.94 2.43
C ASP A 50 1.05 3.85 3.50
N VAL A 51 2.26 3.72 4.07
CA VAL A 51 2.54 2.71 5.11
C VAL A 51 1.49 2.69 6.23
N PRO A 52 0.99 3.83 6.76
CA PRO A 52 -0.07 3.82 7.76
C PRO A 52 -1.33 3.07 7.31
N GLN A 53 -1.78 3.26 6.07
CA GLN A 53 -2.96 2.58 5.54
C GLN A 53 -2.67 1.11 5.22
N ASP A 54 -1.61 0.85 4.47
CA ASP A 54 -1.27 -0.49 4.03
C ASP A 54 -1.02 -1.43 5.21
N HIS A 55 -0.28 -0.97 6.23
CA HIS A 55 0.01 -1.79 7.40
C HIS A 55 -1.26 -2.19 8.16
N ILE A 56 -2.16 -1.23 8.41
CA ILE A 56 -3.40 -1.53 9.15
C ILE A 56 -4.36 -2.40 8.33
N PHE A 57 -4.43 -2.25 7.01
CA PHE A 57 -5.25 -3.08 6.15
C PHE A 57 -4.82 -4.54 6.22
N PHE A 58 -3.54 -4.82 6.02
CA PHE A 58 -3.01 -6.18 6.14
C PHE A 58 -3.09 -6.69 7.58
N SER A 59 -2.79 -5.85 8.56
CA SER A 59 -2.88 -6.23 9.97
C SER A 59 -4.30 -6.66 10.34
N THR A 60 -5.29 -5.88 9.96
CA THR A 60 -6.71 -6.19 10.19
C THR A 60 -7.13 -7.47 9.48
N LEU A 61 -6.75 -7.61 8.19
CA LEU A 61 -7.04 -8.80 7.40
C LEU A 61 -6.47 -10.07 8.05
N TYR A 62 -5.20 -10.06 8.44
CA TYR A 62 -4.56 -11.22 9.07
C TYR A 62 -5.16 -11.55 10.45
N HIS A 63 -5.49 -10.52 11.25
CA HIS A 63 -6.14 -10.73 12.54
C HIS A 63 -7.57 -11.30 12.35
N TYR A 64 -8.34 -10.78 11.40
CA TYR A 64 -9.66 -11.29 11.06
C TYR A 64 -9.59 -12.74 10.58
N ALA A 65 -8.72 -13.03 9.61
CA ALA A 65 -8.54 -14.38 9.09
C ALA A 65 -8.17 -15.38 10.22
N THR A 66 -7.29 -14.97 11.13
CA THR A 66 -6.90 -15.82 12.27
C THR A 66 -8.07 -16.06 13.22
N LYS A 67 -8.82 -15.01 13.57
CA LYS A 67 -10.00 -15.09 14.45
C LYS A 67 -11.08 -15.99 13.83
N SER A 68 -11.30 -15.89 12.53
CA SER A 68 -12.29 -16.67 11.78
C SER A 68 -11.77 -18.03 11.31
N LYS A 69 -10.58 -18.45 11.73
CA LYS A 69 -9.92 -19.71 11.34
C LYS A 69 -9.73 -19.88 9.82
N ILE A 70 -9.66 -18.78 9.07
CA ILE A 70 -9.42 -18.75 7.64
C ILE A 70 -7.91 -18.92 7.38
N LYS A 71 -7.56 -19.89 6.52
CA LYS A 71 -6.16 -20.19 6.16
C LYS A 71 -5.75 -19.69 4.77
N TYR A 72 -6.71 -19.33 3.93
CA TYR A 72 -6.47 -18.91 2.56
C TYR A 72 -6.95 -17.47 2.37
N ILE A 73 -6.07 -16.61 1.88
CA ILE A 73 -6.36 -15.23 1.51
C ILE A 73 -6.16 -15.12 0.00
N LEU A 74 -7.16 -14.62 -0.72
CA LEU A 74 -7.03 -14.29 -2.13
C LEU A 74 -6.60 -12.83 -2.26
N SER A 75 -5.56 -12.58 -3.08
CA SER A 75 -5.03 -11.25 -3.35
C SER A 75 -5.17 -10.93 -4.83
N GLY A 76 -5.65 -9.73 -5.15
CA GLY A 76 -5.68 -9.20 -6.51
C GLY A 76 -4.32 -8.73 -7.05
N GLY A 77 -3.26 -8.75 -6.23
CA GLY A 77 -1.91 -8.42 -6.67
C GLY A 77 -1.43 -9.36 -7.78
N ASN A 78 -0.82 -8.81 -8.82
CA ASN A 78 -0.41 -9.57 -9.99
C ASN A 78 0.89 -9.03 -10.60
N ILE A 79 1.64 -9.93 -11.28
CA ILE A 79 2.89 -9.57 -11.93
C ILE A 79 2.70 -8.80 -13.24
N ALA A 80 1.55 -8.94 -13.90
CA ALA A 80 1.29 -8.29 -15.19
C ALA A 80 1.28 -6.75 -15.07
N THR A 81 0.75 -6.23 -13.97
CA THR A 81 0.63 -4.78 -13.76
C THR A 81 1.54 -4.22 -12.66
N GLU A 82 2.19 -5.07 -11.85
CA GLU A 82 2.88 -4.68 -10.62
C GLU A 82 4.30 -5.25 -10.48
N SER A 83 4.84 -5.89 -11.54
CA SER A 83 6.14 -6.58 -11.47
C SER A 83 7.33 -5.65 -11.30
N ILE A 84 7.26 -4.43 -11.84
CA ILE A 84 8.39 -3.50 -11.86
C ILE A 84 8.17 -2.41 -10.83
N PHE A 85 9.10 -2.33 -9.89
CA PHE A 85 9.14 -1.28 -8.89
C PHE A 85 10.56 -1.03 -8.39
N PRO A 86 11.06 0.23 -8.39
CA PRO A 86 12.38 0.54 -7.85
C PRO A 86 12.42 0.33 -6.33
N ALA A 87 13.21 -0.65 -5.87
CA ALA A 87 13.30 -1.00 -4.45
C ALA A 87 13.74 0.15 -3.55
N SER A 88 14.52 1.12 -4.10
CA SER A 88 14.97 2.31 -3.37
C SER A 88 13.87 3.33 -3.07
N TRP A 89 12.73 3.27 -3.79
CA TRP A 89 11.67 4.26 -3.61
C TRP A 89 10.85 4.06 -2.36
N HIS A 90 10.75 2.82 -1.86
CA HIS A 90 9.88 2.50 -0.74
C HIS A 90 10.50 1.50 0.23
N GLY A 91 10.28 1.74 1.53
CA GLY A 91 10.38 0.68 2.52
C GLY A 91 9.12 -0.20 2.51
N SER A 92 9.20 -1.33 3.18
CA SER A 92 8.05 -2.23 3.26
C SER A 92 6.97 -1.69 4.19
N ALA A 93 5.73 -1.68 3.72
CA ALA A 93 4.56 -1.38 4.54
C ALA A 93 4.37 -2.38 5.70
N MET A 94 4.86 -3.63 5.57
CA MET A 94 4.75 -4.65 6.61
C MET A 94 5.87 -4.60 7.66
N ASP A 95 6.56 -3.47 7.79
CA ASP A 95 7.59 -3.27 8.80
C ASP A 95 7.07 -2.50 10.02
N ALA A 96 6.52 -3.22 10.99
CA ALA A 96 6.08 -2.63 12.26
C ALA A 96 7.23 -2.03 13.09
N ILE A 97 8.49 -2.42 12.86
CA ILE A 97 9.64 -1.85 13.55
C ILE A 97 9.86 -0.43 13.07
N ASN A 98 9.89 -0.24 11.75
CA ASN A 98 10.06 1.06 11.12
C ASN A 98 8.87 1.99 11.44
N LEU A 99 7.64 1.49 11.30
CA LEU A 99 6.43 2.23 11.61
C LEU A 99 6.44 2.75 13.06
N LYS A 100 6.76 1.89 14.03
CA LYS A 100 6.82 2.28 15.45
C LYS A 100 7.97 3.24 15.74
N ALA A 101 9.11 3.08 15.06
CA ALA A 101 10.25 3.99 15.20
C ALA A 101 9.92 5.39 14.71
N ILE A 102 9.29 5.52 13.54
CA ILE A 102 8.81 6.80 13.00
C ILE A 102 7.78 7.43 13.95
N TYR A 103 6.80 6.65 14.40
CA TYR A 103 5.80 7.17 15.34
C TYR A 103 6.41 7.62 16.67
N LYS A 104 7.40 6.91 17.20
CA LYS A 104 8.12 7.29 18.43
C LYS A 104 8.84 8.64 18.30
N LEU A 105 9.38 8.94 17.12
CA LEU A 105 10.14 10.18 16.85
C LEU A 105 9.23 11.38 16.53
N PHE A 106 8.17 11.15 15.75
CA PHE A 106 7.38 12.22 15.16
C PHE A 106 5.91 12.23 15.59
N GLY A 107 5.45 11.21 16.30
CA GLY A 107 4.07 11.11 16.78
C GLY A 107 3.73 12.12 17.85
N SER A 108 2.44 12.40 18.02
CA SER A 108 1.92 13.32 19.02
C SER A 108 1.88 12.75 20.44
N THR A 109 1.97 11.41 20.57
CA THR A 109 1.96 10.68 21.84
C THR A 109 3.11 9.69 21.89
N LYS A 110 3.52 9.26 23.12
CA LYS A 110 4.62 8.30 23.27
C LYS A 110 4.32 6.91 22.72
N THR A 111 3.05 6.52 22.67
CA THR A 111 2.62 5.18 22.25
C THR A 111 1.48 5.28 21.26
N LEU A 112 1.55 4.45 20.21
CA LEU A 112 0.48 4.30 19.25
C LEU A 112 -0.62 3.39 19.84
N LYS A 113 -1.72 3.98 20.26
CA LYS A 113 -2.90 3.25 20.78
C LYS A 113 -3.91 3.01 19.66
N ASN A 114 -4.76 2.01 19.83
CA ASN A 114 -5.89 1.69 18.92
C ASN A 114 -5.48 1.47 17.45
N TYR A 115 -4.24 1.07 17.21
CA TYR A 115 -3.74 0.77 15.88
C TYR A 115 -3.09 -0.62 15.89
N LYS A 116 -3.71 -1.57 15.19
CA LYS A 116 -3.24 -2.95 15.11
C LYS A 116 -1.96 -3.04 14.28
N THR A 117 -0.96 -3.75 14.78
CA THR A 117 0.27 -4.03 14.02
C THR A 117 0.55 -5.52 13.94
N ILE A 118 1.25 -5.94 12.89
CA ILE A 118 1.80 -7.29 12.78
C ILE A 118 3.30 -7.22 13.07
N SER A 119 3.75 -7.92 14.11
CA SER A 119 5.18 -8.01 14.40
C SER A 119 5.92 -8.81 13.35
N PHE A 120 7.25 -8.59 13.25
CA PHE A 120 8.14 -9.35 12.37
C PHE A 120 7.97 -10.87 12.53
N PHE A 121 7.98 -11.35 13.77
CA PHE A 121 7.80 -12.77 14.08
C PHE A 121 6.45 -13.31 13.58
N LYS A 122 5.34 -12.58 13.84
CA LYS A 122 4.01 -13.01 13.37
C LYS A 122 3.97 -13.10 11.85
N TYR A 123 4.48 -12.09 11.15
CA TYR A 123 4.41 -12.03 9.69
C TYR A 123 5.26 -13.08 8.99
N TYR A 124 6.52 -13.27 9.43
CA TYR A 124 7.48 -14.13 8.76
C TYR A 124 7.52 -15.57 9.26
N ILE A 125 7.07 -15.82 10.49
CA ILE A 125 7.19 -17.15 11.12
C ILE A 125 5.82 -17.71 11.50
N TYR A 126 5.07 -17.01 12.34
CA TYR A 126 3.82 -17.55 12.86
C TYR A 126 2.78 -17.80 11.76
N PHE A 127 2.44 -16.81 10.95
CA PHE A 127 1.41 -16.98 9.92
C PHE A 127 1.78 -18.04 8.88
N PRO A 128 2.96 -18.03 8.24
CA PRO A 128 3.26 -19.02 7.21
C PRO A 128 3.54 -20.43 7.75
N PHE A 129 4.24 -20.57 8.87
CA PHE A 129 4.71 -21.88 9.33
C PHE A 129 3.87 -22.48 10.45
N VAL A 130 3.41 -21.70 11.42
CA VAL A 130 2.64 -22.21 12.56
C VAL A 130 1.15 -22.24 12.22
N TYR A 131 0.58 -21.10 11.80
CA TYR A 131 -0.82 -21.01 11.43
C TYR A 131 -1.08 -21.62 10.04
N ARG A 132 -0.06 -21.72 9.18
CA ARG A 132 -0.10 -22.23 7.81
C ARG A 132 -1.04 -21.43 6.92
N MET A 133 -1.05 -20.12 7.09
CA MET A 133 -1.80 -19.19 6.24
C MET A 133 -1.15 -19.07 4.86
N LYS A 134 -1.96 -19.13 3.82
CA LYS A 134 -1.52 -19.00 2.43
C LYS A 134 -2.18 -17.80 1.77
N VAL A 135 -1.38 -16.94 1.18
CA VAL A 135 -1.85 -15.84 0.34
C VAL A 135 -1.71 -16.26 -1.11
N LEU A 136 -2.83 -16.41 -1.79
CA LEU A 136 -2.89 -16.83 -3.19
C LEU A 136 -3.11 -15.61 -4.08
N ARG A 137 -2.44 -15.60 -5.23
CA ARG A 137 -2.58 -14.56 -6.27
C ARG A 137 -3.06 -15.20 -7.57
N PRO A 138 -4.37 -15.46 -7.71
CA PRO A 138 -4.91 -16.21 -8.85
C PRO A 138 -4.57 -15.59 -10.20
N LEU A 139 -4.54 -14.25 -10.29
CA LEU A 139 -4.22 -13.51 -11.51
C LEU A 139 -2.82 -13.78 -12.07
N ASN A 140 -1.91 -14.40 -11.29
CA ASN A 140 -0.61 -14.82 -11.78
C ASN A 140 -0.65 -16.18 -12.52
N PHE A 141 -1.74 -16.91 -12.45
CA PHE A 141 -1.90 -18.26 -12.99
C PHE A 141 -2.97 -18.32 -14.09
N MET A 142 -3.53 -17.18 -14.46
CA MET A 142 -4.52 -17.05 -15.53
C MET A 142 -4.19 -15.85 -16.41
N PRO A 143 -4.64 -15.83 -17.68
CA PRO A 143 -4.55 -14.62 -18.51
C PRO A 143 -5.26 -13.47 -17.80
N PHE A 144 -4.57 -12.35 -17.65
CA PHE A 144 -5.12 -11.16 -17.02
C PHE A 144 -4.80 -9.91 -17.85
N ASP A 145 -5.82 -9.31 -18.43
CA ASP A 145 -5.75 -7.96 -19.05
C ASP A 145 -6.64 -7.00 -18.26
N LYS A 146 -6.07 -5.89 -17.86
CA LYS A 146 -6.77 -4.88 -17.05
C LYS A 146 -7.95 -4.24 -17.80
N ARG A 147 -7.86 -4.10 -19.12
CA ARG A 147 -8.93 -3.49 -19.95
C ARG A 147 -10.13 -4.42 -20.02
N GLU A 148 -9.90 -5.71 -20.27
CA GLU A 148 -10.96 -6.73 -20.27
C GLU A 148 -11.63 -6.83 -18.89
N ALA A 149 -10.84 -6.84 -17.80
CA ALA A 149 -11.37 -6.86 -16.45
C ALA A 149 -12.29 -5.64 -16.16
N LEU A 150 -11.93 -4.45 -16.65
CA LEU A 150 -12.78 -3.27 -16.50
C LEU A 150 -14.09 -3.39 -17.27
N ILE A 151 -14.07 -3.92 -18.50
CA ILE A 151 -15.29 -4.15 -19.31
C ILE A 151 -16.25 -5.08 -18.55
N GLU A 152 -15.73 -6.17 -17.96
CA GLU A 152 -16.56 -7.08 -17.17
C GLU A 152 -17.13 -6.42 -15.91
N LEU A 153 -16.32 -5.61 -15.22
CA LEU A 153 -16.77 -4.88 -14.03
C LEU A 153 -17.82 -3.81 -14.36
N GLU A 154 -17.72 -3.15 -15.52
CA GLU A 154 -18.72 -2.17 -15.95
C GLU A 154 -20.11 -2.77 -16.17
N LYS A 155 -20.21 -4.06 -16.58
CA LYS A 155 -21.49 -4.78 -16.71
C LYS A 155 -22.25 -4.90 -15.39
N ILE A 156 -21.57 -4.90 -14.26
CA ILE A 156 -22.19 -4.94 -12.92
C ILE A 156 -22.37 -3.54 -12.31
N GLY A 157 -22.16 -2.49 -13.12
CA GLY A 157 -22.31 -1.10 -12.70
C GLY A 157 -21.10 -0.50 -11.96
N TYR A 158 -19.96 -1.18 -11.99
CA TYR A 158 -18.70 -0.60 -11.53
C TYR A 158 -18.35 0.65 -12.34
N LYS A 159 -17.91 1.70 -11.70
CA LYS A 159 -17.48 2.92 -12.36
C LYS A 159 -15.96 3.09 -12.23
N LYS A 160 -15.32 3.36 -13.37
CA LYS A 160 -13.88 3.63 -13.40
C LYS A 160 -13.56 4.91 -12.63
N TYR A 161 -12.45 4.89 -11.90
CA TYR A 161 -11.93 6.08 -11.22
C TYR A 161 -11.25 7.02 -12.20
N ASP A 162 -11.30 8.32 -11.87
CA ASP A 162 -10.49 9.33 -12.56
C ASP A 162 -9.00 9.14 -12.18
N GLY A 163 -8.29 8.37 -13.00
CA GLY A 163 -6.89 8.06 -12.81
C GLY A 163 -6.63 6.87 -11.86
N LYS A 164 -5.36 6.59 -11.63
CA LYS A 164 -4.92 5.52 -10.71
C LYS A 164 -5.08 5.99 -9.26
N HIS A 165 -5.55 5.10 -8.39
CA HIS A 165 -5.78 5.36 -6.95
C HIS A 165 -6.86 6.40 -6.64
N GLY A 166 -7.82 6.62 -7.54
CA GLY A 166 -9.00 7.45 -7.28
C GLY A 166 -9.92 6.91 -6.18
N GLU A 167 -9.68 5.69 -5.71
CA GLU A 167 -10.36 5.08 -4.56
C GLU A 167 -10.00 5.76 -3.24
N SER A 168 -8.78 6.30 -3.10
CA SER A 168 -8.29 6.96 -1.89
C SER A 168 -7.76 8.36 -2.21
N ILE A 169 -8.38 9.38 -1.63
CA ILE A 169 -7.96 10.78 -1.84
C ILE A 169 -6.52 11.01 -1.37
N PHE A 170 -6.14 10.43 -0.23
CA PHE A 170 -4.78 10.55 0.28
C PHE A 170 -3.76 9.83 -0.61
N THR A 171 -4.04 8.60 -1.05
CA THR A 171 -3.13 7.85 -1.93
C THR A 171 -2.97 8.53 -3.29
N LYS A 172 -4.06 9.05 -3.86
CA LYS A 172 -4.01 9.86 -5.10
C LYS A 172 -3.08 11.05 -4.92
N PHE A 173 -3.31 11.89 -3.90
CA PHE A 173 -2.47 13.05 -3.58
C PHE A 173 -1.00 12.67 -3.37
N PHE A 174 -0.77 11.63 -2.57
CA PHE A 174 0.57 11.13 -2.27
C PHE A 174 1.32 10.74 -3.55
N GLN A 175 0.70 9.96 -4.43
CA GLN A 175 1.37 9.43 -5.63
C GLN A 175 1.48 10.43 -6.76
N THR A 176 0.52 11.35 -6.91
CA THR A 176 0.51 12.30 -8.03
C THR A 176 1.17 13.64 -7.69
N TYR A 177 1.25 14.02 -6.43
CA TYR A 177 1.79 15.32 -6.02
C TYR A 177 2.98 15.22 -5.06
N TYR A 178 2.82 14.54 -3.90
CA TYR A 178 3.89 14.46 -2.90
C TYR A 178 5.15 13.80 -3.44
N LEU A 179 5.05 12.61 -4.02
CA LEU A 179 6.19 11.87 -4.55
C LEU A 179 6.91 12.61 -5.68
N PRO A 180 6.23 13.13 -6.72
CA PRO A 180 6.89 13.88 -7.78
C PRO A 180 7.52 15.18 -7.28
N LYS A 181 6.83 15.96 -6.45
CA LYS A 181 7.32 17.23 -5.94
C LYS A 181 8.53 17.06 -5.03
N LYS A 182 8.48 16.10 -4.12
CA LYS A 182 9.49 15.93 -3.08
C LYS A 182 10.68 15.08 -3.50
N PHE A 183 10.44 14.02 -4.27
CA PHE A 183 11.46 13.02 -4.63
C PHE A 183 11.73 12.90 -6.14
N GLY A 184 10.95 13.55 -6.98
CA GLY A 184 11.00 13.36 -8.42
C GLY A 184 10.50 11.98 -8.88
N TYR A 185 9.73 11.26 -8.06
CA TYR A 185 9.26 9.90 -8.34
C TYR A 185 7.92 9.93 -9.02
N ASP A 186 7.88 9.56 -10.30
CA ASP A 186 6.63 9.37 -11.05
C ASP A 186 6.23 7.89 -11.03
N LYS A 187 5.22 7.56 -10.21
CA LYS A 187 4.69 6.19 -10.06
C LYS A 187 4.10 5.60 -11.34
N ARG A 188 3.82 6.41 -12.36
CA ARG A 188 3.39 5.91 -13.67
C ARG A 188 4.50 5.11 -14.35
N LYS A 189 5.76 5.53 -14.21
CA LYS A 189 6.90 4.87 -14.87
C LYS A 189 7.01 3.39 -14.54
N PRO A 190 7.09 2.95 -13.26
CA PRO A 190 7.14 1.53 -12.95
C PRO A 190 5.87 0.78 -13.35
N HIS A 191 4.68 1.40 -13.21
CA HIS A 191 3.42 0.78 -13.62
C HIS A 191 3.37 0.54 -15.14
N LEU A 192 3.67 1.56 -15.95
CA LEU A 192 3.71 1.45 -17.41
C LEU A 192 4.79 0.47 -17.85
N SER A 193 5.94 0.42 -17.16
CA SER A 193 6.97 -0.56 -17.42
C SER A 193 6.48 -2.00 -17.20
N SER A 194 5.69 -2.25 -16.15
CA SER A 194 5.06 -3.55 -15.92
C SER A 194 4.12 -3.94 -17.06
N LEU A 195 3.30 -3.00 -17.54
CA LEU A 195 2.38 -3.22 -18.67
C LEU A 195 3.14 -3.49 -19.99
N ILE A 196 4.28 -2.83 -20.22
CA ILE A 196 5.11 -3.08 -21.40
C ILE A 196 5.69 -4.50 -21.33
N VAL A 197 6.26 -4.89 -20.18
CA VAL A 197 6.86 -6.22 -20.01
C VAL A 197 5.83 -7.34 -20.12
N SER A 198 4.60 -7.11 -19.68
CA SER A 198 3.49 -8.07 -19.82
C SER A 198 2.80 -8.04 -21.21
N GLY A 199 3.26 -7.20 -22.14
CA GLY A 199 2.68 -7.10 -23.48
C GLY A 199 1.33 -6.37 -23.57
N GLN A 200 0.86 -5.75 -22.49
CA GLN A 200 -0.43 -5.04 -22.46
C GLN A 200 -0.35 -3.60 -22.98
N LEU A 201 0.85 -3.06 -23.16
CA LEU A 201 1.08 -1.70 -23.62
C LEU A 201 2.38 -1.62 -24.43
N THR A 202 2.37 -0.85 -25.50
CA THR A 202 3.60 -0.54 -26.22
C THR A 202 4.41 0.57 -25.54
N ARG A 203 5.74 0.58 -25.78
CA ARG A 203 6.58 1.68 -25.27
C ARG A 203 6.10 3.06 -25.79
N LYS A 204 5.63 3.13 -27.03
CA LYS A 204 5.13 4.38 -27.64
C LYS A 204 3.90 4.91 -26.89
N GLU A 205 2.93 4.05 -26.62
CA GLU A 205 1.73 4.41 -25.82
C GLU A 205 2.11 4.84 -24.40
N ALA A 206 3.06 4.14 -23.79
CA ALA A 206 3.55 4.51 -22.45
C ALA A 206 4.20 5.90 -22.42
N LEU A 207 4.96 6.26 -23.44
CA LEU A 207 5.57 7.59 -23.55
C LEU A 207 4.51 8.68 -23.71
N ILE A 208 3.49 8.46 -24.56
CA ILE A 208 2.36 9.38 -24.70
C ILE A 208 1.61 9.56 -23.36
N GLU A 209 1.44 8.47 -22.58
CA GLU A 209 0.81 8.58 -21.27
C GLU A 209 1.64 9.40 -20.27
N LEU A 210 2.98 9.33 -20.37
CA LEU A 210 3.87 10.12 -19.52
C LEU A 210 3.91 11.62 -19.86
N GLU A 211 3.54 12.01 -21.09
CA GLU A 211 3.40 13.41 -21.49
C GLU A 211 2.22 14.11 -20.83
N LYS A 212 1.19 13.35 -20.41
CA LYS A 212 0.05 13.91 -19.70
C LYS A 212 0.47 14.47 -18.35
N PRO A 213 -0.11 15.58 -17.89
CA PRO A 213 0.15 16.08 -16.55
C PRO A 213 -0.21 15.05 -15.49
N LEU A 214 0.56 15.00 -14.41
CA LEU A 214 0.32 14.07 -13.29
C LEU A 214 -0.98 14.37 -12.55
N TYR A 215 -1.39 15.64 -12.54
CA TYR A 215 -2.58 16.13 -11.86
C TYR A 215 -3.11 17.39 -12.52
N ASN A 216 -4.38 17.67 -12.32
CA ASN A 216 -4.97 18.97 -12.62
C ASN A 216 -4.69 19.93 -11.44
N SER A 217 -4.23 21.15 -11.72
CA SER A 217 -3.83 22.13 -10.70
C SER A 217 -4.99 22.55 -9.76
N GLU A 218 -6.20 22.61 -10.26
CA GLU A 218 -7.37 22.88 -9.44
C GLU A 218 -7.73 21.70 -8.53
N THR A 219 -7.73 20.49 -9.06
CA THR A 219 -8.00 19.27 -8.30
C THR A 219 -7.00 19.11 -7.16
N ILE A 220 -5.70 19.34 -7.41
CA ILE A 220 -4.68 19.20 -6.35
C ILE A 220 -4.83 20.25 -5.27
N LYS A 221 -5.25 21.46 -5.60
CA LYS A 221 -5.54 22.52 -4.62
C LYS A 221 -6.67 22.09 -3.68
N ASN A 222 -7.74 21.56 -4.24
CA ASN A 222 -8.88 21.08 -3.47
C ASN A 222 -8.50 19.86 -2.60
N ASP A 223 -7.77 18.90 -3.15
CA ASP A 223 -7.27 17.73 -2.40
C ASP A 223 -6.37 18.17 -1.23
N LYS A 224 -5.49 19.15 -1.42
CA LYS A 224 -4.63 19.69 -0.35
C LYS A 224 -5.46 20.30 0.79
N VAL A 225 -6.44 21.14 0.47
CA VAL A 225 -7.33 21.75 1.45
C VAL A 225 -8.10 20.68 2.23
N TYR A 226 -8.65 19.69 1.51
CA TYR A 226 -9.37 18.58 2.13
C TYR A 226 -8.47 17.75 3.07
N ILE A 227 -7.28 17.38 2.61
CA ILE A 227 -6.33 16.56 3.39
C ILE A 227 -5.85 17.34 4.61
N ALA A 228 -5.48 18.62 4.45
CA ALA A 228 -5.05 19.46 5.56
C ALA A 228 -6.14 19.58 6.62
N LYS A 229 -7.37 19.90 6.22
CA LYS A 229 -8.54 19.95 7.10
C LYS A 229 -8.77 18.64 7.84
N LYS A 230 -8.70 17.53 7.14
CA LYS A 230 -8.91 16.19 7.71
C LYS A 230 -7.79 15.79 8.69
N LEU A 231 -6.55 16.17 8.40
CA LEU A 231 -5.41 16.02 9.31
C LEU A 231 -5.39 17.07 10.46
N GLY A 232 -6.27 18.06 10.44
CA GLY A 232 -6.36 19.12 11.45
C GLY A 232 -5.15 20.04 11.45
N ILE A 233 -4.61 20.35 10.27
CA ILE A 233 -3.52 21.30 10.04
C ILE A 233 -3.95 22.30 8.96
N SER A 234 -3.20 23.41 8.82
CA SER A 234 -3.43 24.33 7.71
C SER A 234 -2.80 23.81 6.40
N PRO A 235 -3.28 24.28 5.23
CA PRO A 235 -2.65 23.95 3.94
C PRO A 235 -1.17 24.36 3.87
N GLU A 236 -0.80 25.50 4.44
CA GLU A 236 0.57 26.02 4.52
C GLU A 236 1.45 25.08 5.37
N ARG A 237 0.88 24.56 6.47
CA ARG A 237 1.57 23.55 7.29
C ARG A 237 1.79 22.26 6.51
N LEU A 238 0.82 21.83 5.70
CA LEU A 238 0.98 20.67 4.83
C LEU A 238 2.10 20.90 3.81
N ASP A 239 2.15 22.08 3.18
CA ASP A 239 3.24 22.44 2.26
C ASP A 239 4.61 22.40 2.95
N GLY A 240 4.74 22.96 4.13
CA GLY A 240 5.97 22.89 4.91
C GLY A 240 6.38 21.44 5.27
N LEU A 241 5.42 20.52 5.46
CA LEU A 241 5.71 19.10 5.66
C LEU A 241 6.12 18.39 4.35
N ILE A 242 5.66 18.84 3.20
CA ILE A 242 6.10 18.34 1.91
C ILE A 242 7.53 18.83 1.60
N GLU A 243 7.87 20.04 2.00
CA GLU A 243 9.16 20.67 1.72
C GLU A 243 10.25 20.38 2.77
N ASN A 244 9.93 19.66 3.85
CA ASN A 244 10.89 19.30 4.88
C ASN A 244 12.00 18.38 4.33
N THR A 245 13.02 18.10 5.15
CA THR A 245 14.16 17.22 4.80
C THR A 245 13.69 15.86 4.31
N ASN A 246 14.32 15.39 3.21
CA ASN A 246 14.08 14.03 2.69
C ASN A 246 14.84 13.01 3.54
N HIS A 247 14.14 11.96 3.91
CA HIS A 247 14.73 10.80 4.57
C HIS A 247 14.45 9.53 3.77
N VAL A 248 15.32 8.53 3.95
CA VAL A 248 15.14 7.21 3.36
C VAL A 248 14.74 6.20 4.44
N TYR A 249 14.17 5.09 4.01
CA TYR A 249 13.70 4.03 4.92
C TYR A 249 14.78 3.55 5.90
N SER A 250 16.05 3.47 5.45
CA SER A 250 17.18 3.02 6.27
C SER A 250 17.61 4.00 7.37
N ASP A 251 17.18 5.27 7.30
CA ASP A 251 17.50 6.27 8.33
C ASP A 251 16.81 5.96 9.66
N PHE A 252 15.81 5.11 9.62
CA PHE A 252 15.06 4.68 10.80
C PHE A 252 15.27 3.20 11.10
N PRO A 253 15.18 2.77 12.38
CA PRO A 253 15.17 1.36 12.75
C PRO A 253 14.19 0.57 11.89
N ASN A 254 14.61 -0.59 11.37
CA ASN A 254 13.82 -1.37 10.42
C ASN A 254 14.13 -2.87 10.52
N ARG A 255 13.41 -3.66 9.74
CA ARG A 255 13.48 -5.14 9.79
C ARG A 255 14.65 -5.76 9.04
N ILE A 256 15.47 -5.01 8.29
CA ILE A 256 16.46 -5.57 7.34
C ILE A 256 17.43 -6.54 8.05
N LYS A 257 17.94 -6.18 9.23
CA LYS A 257 18.84 -7.05 10.00
C LYS A 257 18.20 -8.39 10.39
N TYR A 258 16.92 -8.40 10.73
CA TYR A 258 16.19 -9.61 11.09
C TYR A 258 15.89 -10.47 9.86
N LEU A 259 15.59 -9.84 8.71
CA LEU A 259 15.44 -10.54 7.43
C LEU A 259 16.75 -11.21 7.00
N ASN A 260 17.88 -10.53 7.14
CA ASN A 260 19.18 -11.08 6.80
C ASN A 260 19.51 -12.29 7.69
N LEU A 261 19.20 -12.22 8.99
CA LEU A 261 19.32 -13.35 9.89
C LEU A 261 18.41 -14.51 9.48
N LEU A 262 17.14 -14.26 9.17
CA LEU A 262 16.24 -15.34 8.72
C LEU A 262 16.72 -15.99 7.42
N ARG A 263 17.20 -15.20 6.46
CA ARG A 263 17.77 -15.72 5.20
C ARG A 263 19.02 -16.57 5.45
N PHE A 264 19.88 -16.14 6.37
CA PHE A 264 21.04 -16.92 6.77
C PHE A 264 20.63 -18.27 7.38
N LEU A 265 19.69 -18.24 8.34
CA LEU A 265 19.17 -19.46 8.96
C LEU A 265 18.47 -20.38 7.95
N SER A 266 17.65 -19.83 7.04
CA SER A 266 16.99 -20.64 6.03
C SER A 266 18.00 -21.34 5.10
N ARG A 267 19.10 -20.67 4.73
CA ARG A 267 20.18 -21.31 3.93
C ARG A 267 20.82 -22.49 4.66
N ILE A 268 21.06 -22.35 5.97
CA ILE A 268 21.59 -23.46 6.78
C ILE A 268 20.61 -24.62 6.82
N VAL A 269 19.33 -24.36 7.11
CA VAL A 269 18.31 -25.40 7.16
C VAL A 269 18.14 -26.08 5.80
N ASN A 270 18.08 -25.32 4.71
CA ASN A 270 18.00 -25.85 3.33
C ASN A 270 19.19 -26.78 3.02
N LYS A 271 20.42 -26.38 3.46
CA LYS A 271 21.62 -27.21 3.25
C LYS A 271 21.58 -28.53 4.04
N ILE A 272 20.99 -28.51 5.26
CA ILE A 272 20.90 -29.70 6.11
C ILE A 272 19.76 -30.62 5.70
N THR A 273 18.60 -30.07 5.36
CA THR A 273 17.38 -30.85 5.13
C THR A 273 17.13 -31.19 3.66
N GLY A 274 17.85 -30.56 2.73
CA GLY A 274 17.57 -30.67 1.28
C GLY A 274 16.25 -30.01 0.84
N HIS A 275 15.51 -29.38 1.76
CA HIS A 275 14.23 -28.73 1.48
C HIS A 275 14.41 -27.24 1.27
N GLU A 276 13.79 -26.67 0.22
CA GLU A 276 13.89 -25.24 -0.06
C GLU A 276 12.85 -24.43 0.75
N ILE A 277 13.29 -23.84 1.85
CA ILE A 277 12.50 -22.85 2.60
C ILE A 277 12.76 -21.48 2.00
N LYS A 278 11.78 -20.91 1.30
CA LYS A 278 11.84 -19.55 0.75
C LYS A 278 11.32 -18.54 1.78
N VAL A 279 12.16 -17.62 2.18
CA VAL A 279 11.74 -16.43 2.94
C VAL A 279 11.23 -15.42 1.92
N ASN A 280 9.90 -15.39 1.70
CA ASN A 280 9.27 -14.46 0.77
C ASN A 280 9.29 -13.03 1.30
N TYR A 281 9.36 -12.07 0.37
CA TYR A 281 9.35 -10.62 0.62
C TYR A 281 7.95 -10.09 0.89
#